data_f60b4fd4bbe19b7bb171d7dcf85f855c
#
_entry.id   f60b4fd4bbe19b7bb171d7dcf85f855c
#
_cell.length_a   1.000
_cell.length_b   1.000
_cell.length_c   1.000
_cell.angle_alpha   90.00
_cell.angle_beta   90.00
_cell.angle_gamma   90.00
#
_symmetry.space_group_name_H-M   'P 1'
#
loop_
_entity.id
_entity.type
_entity.pdbx_description
1 polymer ?
#
loop_
_entity_poly.entity_id
_entity_poly.type
_entity_poly.pdbx_seq_one_letter_code
_entity_poly.pdbx_strand_id
1 'polypeptide(L)'
;IADGHLLHGQNGGGGEIGHMVVAPEGSWCGCGRRGCLEAVASGLAVAREANALISRGAGQGIMANVCPGQPVSAREVAQAARQGDEEALGLIVQTGRYLGMGIANLVNIFNPEKIVLGGGMALGLQDLLLPVIQNEVMNNVFSLHRRNLEIGMTRLGEDIVLAGCAAMVLHSPIAEN
;
A
#
# COMPACT_ATOMS: atom_id res chain seq x y z
N ILE A 1 1.66 -15.75 5.18
CA ILE A 1 1.43 -17.01 5.91
C ILE A 1 1.28 -18.10 4.86
N ALA A 2 2.02 -19.19 5.00
CA ALA A 2 1.89 -20.40 4.19
C ALA A 2 1.76 -21.60 5.12
N ASP A 3 0.80 -22.46 4.85
CA ASP A 3 0.50 -23.65 5.67
C ASP A 3 0.36 -23.34 7.19
N GLY A 4 -0.26 -22.21 7.50
CA GLY A 4 -0.46 -21.75 8.87
C GLY A 4 0.76 -21.08 9.52
N HIS A 5 1.89 -20.99 8.82
CA HIS A 5 3.14 -20.45 9.35
C HIS A 5 3.49 -19.10 8.75
N LEU A 6 4.03 -18.20 9.57
CA LEU A 6 4.57 -16.94 9.09
C LEU A 6 5.89 -17.18 8.32
N LEU A 7 6.01 -16.56 7.15
CA LEU A 7 7.23 -16.63 6.35
C LEU A 7 8.27 -15.64 6.89
N HIS A 8 9.21 -16.13 7.68
CA HIS A 8 10.27 -15.30 8.27
C HIS A 8 11.44 -15.03 7.31
N GLY A 9 11.66 -15.91 6.33
CA GLY A 9 12.90 -15.90 5.54
C GLY A 9 14.13 -16.28 6.37
N GLN A 10 15.30 -16.31 5.72
CA GLN A 10 16.54 -16.77 6.35
C GLN A 10 17.00 -15.91 7.52
N ASN A 11 16.82 -14.58 7.44
CA ASN A 11 17.31 -13.59 8.40
C ASN A 11 16.19 -12.85 9.13
N GLY A 12 14.98 -13.41 9.15
CA GLY A 12 13.80 -12.73 9.70
C GLY A 12 13.23 -11.60 8.81
N GLY A 13 13.85 -11.32 7.66
CA GLY A 13 13.44 -10.26 6.72
C GLY A 13 12.52 -10.75 5.60
N GLY A 14 11.82 -11.87 5.79
CA GLY A 14 10.84 -12.35 4.82
C GLY A 14 9.63 -11.42 4.72
N GLY A 15 9.13 -11.19 3.50
CA GLY A 15 7.92 -10.40 3.29
C GLY A 15 8.14 -8.89 3.14
N GLU A 16 9.37 -8.41 3.01
CA GLU A 16 9.71 -6.98 2.77
C GLU A 16 9.28 -6.52 1.36
N ILE A 17 7.97 -6.62 1.09
CA ILE A 17 7.37 -6.29 -0.21
C ILE A 17 7.49 -4.81 -0.58
N GLY A 18 7.59 -3.93 0.41
CA GLY A 18 7.82 -2.50 0.22
C GLY A 18 9.09 -2.20 -0.58
N HIS A 19 10.05 -3.11 -0.55
CA HIS A 19 11.30 -2.99 -1.28
C HIS A 19 11.33 -3.68 -2.65
N MET A 20 10.21 -4.23 -3.13
CA MET A 20 10.10 -4.65 -4.54
C MET A 20 10.15 -3.44 -5.47
N VAL A 21 10.92 -3.53 -6.54
CA VAL A 21 10.97 -2.48 -7.57
C VAL A 21 9.77 -2.64 -8.49
N VAL A 22 8.83 -1.68 -8.44
CA VAL A 22 7.63 -1.62 -9.30
C VAL A 22 7.68 -0.45 -10.29
N ALA A 23 8.59 0.49 -10.09
CA ALA A 23 8.80 1.65 -10.93
C ALA A 23 10.30 1.95 -11.06
N PRO A 24 11.06 1.29 -11.96
CA PRO A 24 12.53 1.42 -12.04
C PRO A 24 13.04 2.85 -12.11
N GLU A 25 12.31 3.74 -12.81
CA GLU A 25 12.61 5.16 -12.93
C GLU A 25 11.96 6.02 -11.82
N GLY A 26 11.32 5.38 -10.85
CA GLY A 26 10.64 6.02 -9.72
C GLY A 26 11.59 6.67 -8.72
N SER A 27 11.02 7.16 -7.64
CA SER A 27 11.74 7.88 -6.59
C SER A 27 12.72 6.99 -5.84
N TRP A 28 13.74 7.62 -5.23
CA TRP A 28 14.69 6.95 -4.36
C TRP A 28 14.00 6.42 -3.10
N CYS A 29 14.35 5.21 -2.73
CA CYS A 29 13.95 4.57 -1.48
C CYS A 29 15.05 4.72 -0.43
N GLY A 30 14.69 4.74 0.85
CA GLY A 30 15.63 4.72 1.97
C GLY A 30 16.60 3.53 1.97
N CYS A 31 16.27 2.44 1.28
CA CYS A 31 17.16 1.30 1.08
C CYS A 31 18.27 1.52 0.04
N GLY A 32 18.39 2.70 -0.55
CA GLY A 32 19.40 3.05 -1.55
C GLY A 32 19.05 2.64 -2.98
N ARG A 33 17.86 2.08 -3.25
CA ARG A 33 17.38 1.73 -4.61
C ARG A 33 16.30 2.69 -5.07
N ARG A 34 16.04 2.71 -6.38
CA ARG A 34 14.93 3.48 -6.97
C ARG A 34 13.73 2.61 -7.25
N GLY A 35 12.53 3.21 -7.16
CA GLY A 35 11.29 2.61 -7.61
C GLY A 35 10.75 1.49 -6.74
N CYS A 36 11.22 1.37 -5.50
CA CYS A 36 10.61 0.47 -4.52
C CYS A 36 9.13 0.82 -4.30
N LEU A 37 8.31 -0.17 -4.09
CA LEU A 37 6.86 0.00 -3.83
C LEU A 37 6.60 1.04 -2.72
N GLU A 38 7.31 0.96 -1.61
CA GLU A 38 7.23 1.93 -0.51
C GLU A 38 7.53 3.36 -0.98
N ALA A 39 8.57 3.53 -1.82
CA ALA A 39 8.98 4.84 -2.30
C ALA A 39 7.99 5.50 -3.27
N VAL A 40 7.09 4.72 -3.89
CA VAL A 40 6.13 5.22 -4.89
C VAL A 40 4.67 5.07 -4.48
N ALA A 41 4.36 4.28 -3.44
CA ALA A 41 2.98 3.95 -3.06
C ALA A 41 2.70 4.04 -1.55
N SER A 42 3.57 4.66 -0.77
CA SER A 42 3.30 4.97 0.65
C SER A 42 2.55 6.31 0.80
N GLY A 43 2.01 6.56 2.00
CA GLY A 43 1.41 7.86 2.33
C GLY A 43 2.40 9.03 2.20
N LEU A 44 3.69 8.80 2.50
CA LEU A 44 4.76 9.77 2.28
C LEU A 44 5.01 10.01 0.79
N ALA A 45 4.93 8.97 -0.04
CA ALA A 45 5.05 9.12 -1.50
C ALA A 45 3.90 9.96 -2.06
N VAL A 46 2.66 9.71 -1.65
CA VAL A 46 1.50 10.52 -2.04
C VAL A 46 1.68 11.98 -1.63
N ALA A 47 2.10 12.23 -0.40
CA ALA A 47 2.36 13.58 0.10
C ALA A 47 3.46 14.30 -0.70
N ARG A 48 4.55 13.60 -1.03
CA ARG A 48 5.65 14.14 -1.82
C ARG A 48 5.18 14.52 -3.23
N GLU A 49 4.45 13.66 -3.92
CA GLU A 49 3.93 13.94 -5.27
C GLU A 49 2.93 15.10 -5.24
N ALA A 50 2.07 15.19 -4.21
CA ALA A 50 1.17 16.32 -4.02
C ALA A 50 1.94 17.63 -3.84
N ASN A 51 2.98 17.65 -3.00
CA ASN A 51 3.85 18.82 -2.85
C ASN A 51 4.57 19.20 -4.16
N ALA A 52 4.96 18.22 -4.97
CA ALA A 52 5.54 18.46 -6.28
C ALA A 52 4.54 19.06 -7.27
N LEU A 53 3.26 18.70 -7.22
CA LEU A 53 2.19 19.35 -7.99
C LEU A 53 2.02 20.81 -7.55
N ILE A 54 1.87 21.04 -6.25
CA ILE A 54 1.68 22.37 -5.65
C ILE A 54 2.84 23.31 -6.01
N SER A 55 4.07 22.86 -5.92
CA SER A 55 5.25 23.67 -6.26
C SER A 55 5.33 24.06 -7.74
N ARG A 56 4.60 23.35 -8.61
CA ARG A 56 4.45 23.68 -10.04
C ARG A 56 3.22 24.55 -10.35
N GLY A 57 2.50 25.01 -9.32
CA GLY A 57 1.30 25.82 -9.45
C GLY A 57 0.00 25.05 -9.71
N ALA A 58 0.06 23.73 -9.56
CA ALA A 58 -1.10 22.82 -9.63
C ALA A 58 -1.57 22.43 -8.21
N GLY A 59 -2.49 21.47 -8.07
CA GLY A 59 -2.93 20.95 -6.76
C GLY A 59 -3.74 21.94 -5.93
N GLN A 60 -4.48 22.83 -6.55
CA GLN A 60 -5.29 23.84 -5.86
C GLN A 60 -6.36 23.20 -4.96
N GLY A 61 -7.03 22.15 -5.43
CA GLY A 61 -8.00 21.41 -4.65
C GLY A 61 -7.39 20.70 -3.44
N ILE A 62 -6.15 20.21 -3.57
CA ILE A 62 -5.40 19.62 -2.45
C ILE A 62 -5.10 20.72 -1.40
N MET A 63 -4.57 21.86 -1.85
CA MET A 63 -4.25 22.99 -0.97
C MET A 63 -5.46 23.52 -0.22
N ALA A 64 -6.64 23.53 -0.83
CA ALA A 64 -7.88 23.97 -0.18
C ALA A 64 -8.27 23.11 1.05
N ASN A 65 -7.72 21.89 1.15
CA ASN A 65 -7.94 20.99 2.27
C ASN A 65 -6.82 21.03 3.32
N VAL A 66 -5.74 21.79 3.08
CA VAL A 66 -4.61 21.89 4.01
C VAL A 66 -4.89 22.98 5.05
N CYS A 67 -4.82 22.62 6.33
CA CYS A 67 -4.89 23.61 7.41
C CYS A 67 -3.65 24.53 7.37
N PRO A 68 -3.81 25.83 7.63
CA PRO A 68 -2.68 26.77 7.64
C PRO A 68 -1.55 26.29 8.55
N GLY A 69 -0.33 26.25 8.01
CA GLY A 69 0.86 25.81 8.74
C GLY A 69 1.04 24.30 8.90
N GLN A 70 0.14 23.50 8.35
CA GLN A 70 0.28 22.05 8.35
C GLN A 70 0.90 21.55 7.04
N PRO A 71 1.69 20.48 7.07
CA PRO A 71 2.20 19.85 5.86
C PRO A 71 1.08 19.11 5.11
N VAL A 72 1.20 19.03 3.80
CA VAL A 72 0.34 18.17 2.97
C VAL A 72 0.59 16.69 3.32
N SER A 73 -0.48 15.94 3.51
CA SER A 73 -0.43 14.50 3.71
C SER A 73 -1.36 13.76 2.72
N ALA A 74 -1.31 12.43 2.75
CA ALA A 74 -2.22 11.62 1.95
C ALA A 74 -3.71 11.84 2.30
N ARG A 75 -4.00 12.37 3.50
CA ARG A 75 -5.36 12.68 3.95
C ARG A 75 -5.97 13.82 3.13
N GLU A 76 -5.23 14.93 2.96
CA GLU A 76 -5.68 16.10 2.20
C GLU A 76 -5.85 15.75 0.72
N VAL A 77 -4.96 14.90 0.17
CA VAL A 77 -5.10 14.37 -1.18
C VAL A 77 -6.37 13.53 -1.31
N ALA A 78 -6.64 12.63 -0.36
CA ALA A 78 -7.85 11.82 -0.38
C ALA A 78 -9.12 12.67 -0.26
N GLN A 79 -9.09 13.73 0.56
CA GLN A 79 -10.21 14.63 0.70
C GLN A 79 -10.50 15.39 -0.59
N ALA A 80 -9.48 15.93 -1.25
CA ALA A 80 -9.61 16.57 -2.55
C ALA A 80 -10.14 15.60 -3.63
N ALA A 81 -9.61 14.37 -3.66
CA ALA A 81 -10.08 13.33 -4.57
C ALA A 81 -11.57 13.00 -4.38
N ARG A 82 -12.05 12.92 -3.13
CA ARG A 82 -13.48 12.72 -2.83
C ARG A 82 -14.36 13.90 -3.23
N GLN A 83 -13.77 15.09 -3.32
CA GLN A 83 -14.43 16.30 -3.82
C GLN A 83 -14.41 16.41 -5.36
N GLY A 84 -13.78 15.46 -6.04
CA GLY A 84 -13.72 15.39 -7.50
C GLY A 84 -12.52 16.12 -8.12
N ASP A 85 -11.50 16.47 -7.31
CA ASP A 85 -10.27 17.05 -7.85
C ASP A 85 -9.51 16.01 -8.69
N GLU A 86 -9.32 16.31 -9.98
CA GLU A 86 -8.74 15.38 -10.96
C GLU A 86 -7.26 15.09 -10.68
N GLU A 87 -6.51 16.07 -10.20
CA GLU A 87 -5.08 15.90 -9.89
C GLU A 87 -4.90 14.99 -8.68
N ALA A 88 -5.70 15.20 -7.64
CA ALA A 88 -5.74 14.33 -6.47
C ALA A 88 -6.17 12.90 -6.82
N LEU A 89 -7.23 12.74 -7.64
CA LEU A 89 -7.65 11.45 -8.16
C LEU A 89 -6.54 10.76 -8.94
N GLY A 90 -5.82 11.51 -9.78
CA GLY A 90 -4.67 11.00 -10.54
C GLY A 90 -3.59 10.41 -9.63
N LEU A 91 -3.24 11.09 -8.54
CA LEU A 91 -2.27 10.60 -7.55
C LEU A 91 -2.74 9.32 -6.87
N ILE A 92 -4.03 9.26 -6.47
CA ILE A 92 -4.61 8.07 -5.83
C ILE A 92 -4.64 6.88 -6.80
N VAL A 93 -5.06 7.10 -8.04
CA VAL A 93 -5.10 6.05 -9.07
C VAL A 93 -3.70 5.51 -9.35
N GLN A 94 -2.71 6.38 -9.47
CA GLN A 94 -1.32 5.96 -9.68
C GLN A 94 -0.79 5.14 -8.50
N THR A 95 -1.07 5.58 -7.27
CA THR A 95 -0.72 4.85 -6.04
C THR A 95 -1.38 3.47 -6.01
N GLY A 96 -2.67 3.40 -6.32
CA GLY A 96 -3.41 2.13 -6.39
C GLY A 96 -2.87 1.17 -7.45
N ARG A 97 -2.42 1.68 -8.61
CA ARG A 97 -1.78 0.87 -9.65
C ARG A 97 -0.45 0.27 -9.17
N TYR A 98 0.43 1.06 -8.54
CA TYR A 98 1.69 0.54 -7.99
C TYR A 98 1.44 -0.53 -6.91
N LEU A 99 0.48 -0.29 -6.01
CA LEU A 99 0.08 -1.29 -5.02
C LEU A 99 -0.45 -2.55 -5.70
N GLY A 100 -1.31 -2.40 -6.70
CA GLY A 100 -1.85 -3.52 -7.47
C GLY A 100 -0.78 -4.34 -8.18
N MET A 101 0.22 -3.69 -8.80
CA MET A 101 1.37 -4.38 -9.42
C MET A 101 2.17 -5.18 -8.38
N GLY A 102 2.46 -4.57 -7.22
CA GLY A 102 3.16 -5.26 -6.14
C GLY A 102 2.38 -6.48 -5.64
N ILE A 103 1.08 -6.33 -5.45
CA ILE A 103 0.19 -7.44 -5.03
C ILE A 103 0.09 -8.51 -6.11
N ALA A 104 -0.03 -8.14 -7.39
CA ALA A 104 -0.06 -9.10 -8.49
C ALA A 104 1.21 -9.97 -8.54
N ASN A 105 2.38 -9.37 -8.29
CA ASN A 105 3.63 -10.11 -8.19
C ASN A 105 3.60 -11.13 -7.04
N LEU A 106 3.08 -10.74 -5.87
CA LEU A 106 2.91 -11.67 -4.74
C LEU A 106 1.95 -12.81 -5.08
N VAL A 107 0.83 -12.49 -5.73
CA VAL A 107 -0.15 -13.50 -6.14
C VAL A 107 0.47 -14.47 -7.15
N ASN A 108 1.23 -13.98 -8.11
CA ASN A 108 1.89 -14.83 -9.11
C ASN A 108 3.00 -15.72 -8.51
N ILE A 109 3.65 -15.29 -7.40
CA ILE A 109 4.72 -16.05 -6.73
C ILE A 109 4.14 -17.06 -5.72
N PHE A 110 3.19 -16.63 -4.89
CA PHE A 110 2.72 -17.39 -3.73
C PHE A 110 1.35 -18.02 -3.92
N ASN A 111 0.59 -17.60 -4.93
CA ASN A 111 -0.79 -18.04 -5.19
C ASN A 111 -1.66 -18.06 -3.91
N PRO A 112 -1.74 -16.98 -3.15
CA PRO A 112 -2.50 -16.95 -1.90
C PRO A 112 -4.00 -16.99 -2.19
N GLU A 113 -4.76 -17.57 -1.28
CA GLU A 113 -6.22 -17.50 -1.28
C GLU A 113 -6.72 -16.07 -1.00
N LYS A 114 -6.00 -15.35 -0.13
CA LYS A 114 -6.45 -14.05 0.35
C LYS A 114 -5.32 -13.04 0.54
N ILE A 115 -5.59 -11.81 0.11
CA ILE A 115 -4.78 -10.62 0.41
C ILE A 115 -5.59 -9.72 1.34
N VAL A 116 -5.02 -9.38 2.48
CA VAL A 116 -5.62 -8.47 3.46
C VAL A 116 -4.80 -7.19 3.53
N LEU A 117 -5.45 -6.07 3.24
CA LEU A 117 -4.85 -4.74 3.31
C LEU A 117 -5.13 -4.11 4.67
N GLY A 118 -4.14 -3.45 5.25
CA GLY A 118 -4.26 -2.77 6.53
C GLY A 118 -3.29 -1.62 6.66
N GLY A 119 -3.36 -0.92 7.81
CA GLY A 119 -2.56 0.27 8.09
C GLY A 119 -3.28 1.56 7.73
N GLY A 120 -2.82 2.68 8.29
CA GLY A 120 -3.54 3.96 8.28
C GLY A 120 -3.88 4.49 6.89
N MET A 121 -2.96 4.38 5.91
CA MET A 121 -3.23 4.81 4.54
C MET A 121 -4.31 3.94 3.89
N ALA A 122 -4.18 2.62 3.98
CA ALA A 122 -5.12 1.69 3.36
C ALA A 122 -6.54 1.86 3.94
N LEU A 123 -6.66 2.00 5.26
CA LEU A 123 -7.93 2.23 5.93
C LEU A 123 -8.52 3.62 5.60
N GLY A 124 -7.69 4.65 5.64
CA GLY A 124 -8.13 6.02 5.39
C GLY A 124 -8.56 6.31 3.95
N LEU A 125 -8.05 5.54 2.98
CA LEU A 125 -8.28 5.70 1.55
C LEU A 125 -8.94 4.46 0.91
N GLN A 126 -9.54 3.57 1.68
CA GLN A 126 -10.05 2.28 1.19
C GLN A 126 -11.06 2.43 0.04
N ASP A 127 -11.96 3.40 0.15
CA ASP A 127 -13.00 3.69 -0.85
C ASP A 127 -12.42 4.10 -2.21
N LEU A 128 -11.26 4.74 -2.22
CA LEU A 128 -10.57 5.20 -3.42
C LEU A 128 -9.55 4.18 -3.94
N LEU A 129 -8.78 3.56 -3.04
CA LEU A 129 -7.67 2.68 -3.41
C LEU A 129 -8.11 1.25 -3.75
N LEU A 130 -9.03 0.67 -2.97
CA LEU A 130 -9.36 -0.74 -3.10
C LEU A 130 -9.89 -1.12 -4.50
N PRO A 131 -10.79 -0.34 -5.13
CA PRO A 131 -11.25 -0.64 -6.48
C PRO A 131 -10.13 -0.60 -7.52
N VAL A 132 -9.21 0.36 -7.40
CA VAL A 132 -8.06 0.49 -8.32
C VAL A 132 -7.10 -0.69 -8.14
N ILE A 133 -6.77 -1.04 -6.89
CA ILE A 133 -5.92 -2.18 -6.57
C ILE A 133 -6.50 -3.47 -7.12
N GLN A 134 -7.78 -3.75 -6.84
CA GLN A 134 -8.46 -4.95 -7.32
C GLN A 134 -8.42 -5.06 -8.84
N ASN A 135 -8.75 -3.97 -9.54
CA ASN A 135 -8.71 -3.93 -11.00
C ASN A 135 -7.28 -4.19 -11.53
N GLU A 136 -6.27 -3.54 -10.96
CA GLU A 136 -4.88 -3.70 -11.38
C GLU A 136 -4.38 -5.13 -11.15
N VAL A 137 -4.69 -5.72 -9.98
CA VAL A 137 -4.36 -7.11 -9.69
C VAL A 137 -5.01 -8.05 -10.69
N MET A 138 -6.31 -7.92 -10.94
CA MET A 138 -7.03 -8.80 -11.87
C MET A 138 -6.50 -8.70 -13.31
N ASN A 139 -5.93 -7.57 -13.70
CA ASN A 139 -5.32 -7.40 -15.01
C ASN A 139 -3.92 -8.03 -15.12
N ASN A 140 -3.19 -8.16 -14.00
CA ASN A 140 -1.77 -8.55 -14.01
C ASN A 140 -1.49 -9.93 -13.40
N VAL A 141 -2.48 -10.61 -12.79
CA VAL A 141 -2.29 -11.97 -12.29
C VAL A 141 -2.53 -13.01 -13.37
N PHE A 142 -1.80 -14.11 -13.28
CA PHE A 142 -1.99 -15.28 -14.13
C PHE A 142 -3.44 -15.79 -14.01
N SER A 143 -4.04 -16.14 -15.15
CA SER A 143 -5.48 -16.43 -15.23
C SER A 143 -5.97 -17.52 -14.26
N LEU A 144 -5.13 -18.51 -13.97
CA LEU A 144 -5.45 -19.58 -13.03
C LEU A 144 -5.63 -19.07 -11.59
N HIS A 145 -4.87 -18.05 -11.20
CA HIS A 145 -4.87 -17.50 -9.84
C HIS A 145 -6.05 -16.57 -9.54
N ARG A 146 -6.83 -16.17 -10.58
CA ARG A 146 -7.96 -15.24 -10.43
C ARG A 146 -9.18 -15.87 -9.74
N ARG A 147 -9.35 -17.20 -9.85
CA ARG A 147 -10.64 -17.85 -9.57
C ARG A 147 -11.10 -17.75 -8.12
N ASN A 148 -10.17 -17.81 -7.17
CA ASN A 148 -10.49 -17.85 -5.73
C ASN A 148 -9.74 -16.77 -4.94
N LEU A 149 -9.14 -15.79 -5.62
CA LEU A 149 -8.39 -14.73 -4.96
C LEU A 149 -9.34 -13.71 -4.34
N GLU A 150 -9.28 -13.57 -3.02
CA GLU A 150 -9.93 -12.51 -2.28
C GLU A 150 -8.96 -11.38 -1.97
N ILE A 151 -9.35 -10.13 -2.25
CA ILE A 151 -8.61 -8.94 -1.87
C ILE A 151 -9.54 -8.02 -1.10
N GLY A 152 -9.21 -7.75 0.16
CA GLY A 152 -10.05 -6.95 1.03
C GLY A 152 -9.29 -6.23 2.13
N MET A 153 -10.04 -5.48 2.91
CA MET A 153 -9.50 -4.73 4.05
C MET A 153 -9.50 -5.59 5.32
N THR A 154 -8.59 -5.26 6.22
CA THR A 154 -8.57 -5.85 7.55
C THR A 154 -9.87 -5.54 8.32
N ARG A 155 -10.32 -6.49 9.12
CA ARG A 155 -11.43 -6.28 10.08
C ARG A 155 -10.93 -5.78 11.44
N LEU A 156 -9.61 -5.74 11.66
CA LEU A 156 -8.99 -5.33 12.92
C LEU A 156 -8.80 -3.80 13.01
N GLY A 157 -9.13 -3.05 11.95
CA GLY A 157 -8.96 -1.61 11.94
C GLY A 157 -7.52 -1.18 12.23
N GLU A 158 -7.35 -0.19 13.09
CA GLU A 158 -6.04 0.32 13.50
C GLU A 158 -5.27 -0.64 14.43
N ASP A 159 -5.96 -1.58 15.06
CA ASP A 159 -5.38 -2.54 15.99
C ASP A 159 -4.64 -3.70 15.29
N ILE A 160 -4.60 -3.73 13.95
CA ILE A 160 -4.00 -4.83 13.18
C ILE A 160 -2.56 -5.14 13.60
N VAL A 161 -1.76 -4.11 13.90
CA VAL A 161 -0.37 -4.28 14.30
C VAL A 161 -0.28 -4.87 15.70
N LEU A 162 -1.06 -4.33 16.66
CA LEU A 162 -1.10 -4.83 18.03
C LEU A 162 -1.59 -6.28 18.09
N ALA A 163 -2.66 -6.58 17.35
CA ALA A 163 -3.20 -7.93 17.25
C ALA A 163 -2.19 -8.89 16.62
N GLY A 164 -1.47 -8.45 15.59
CA GLY A 164 -0.40 -9.23 14.95
C GLY A 164 0.76 -9.53 15.90
N CYS A 165 1.24 -8.53 16.64
CA CYS A 165 2.28 -8.72 17.65
C CYS A 165 1.84 -9.69 18.75
N ALA A 166 0.61 -9.54 19.26
CA ALA A 166 0.07 -10.45 20.27
C ALA A 166 -0.04 -11.88 19.72
N ALA A 167 -0.51 -12.05 18.49
CA ALA A 167 -0.60 -13.36 17.85
C ALA A 167 0.78 -14.02 17.69
N MET A 168 1.80 -13.25 17.31
CA MET A 168 3.17 -13.76 17.21
C MET A 168 3.71 -14.28 18.54
N VAL A 169 3.45 -13.57 19.64
CA VAL A 169 3.87 -14.01 20.99
C VAL A 169 3.12 -15.25 21.43
N LEU A 170 1.78 -15.29 21.21
CA LEU A 170 0.94 -16.41 21.65
C LEU A 170 1.15 -17.70 20.84
N HIS A 171 1.59 -17.58 19.59
CA HIS A 171 1.81 -18.71 18.68
C HIS A 171 3.29 -19.00 18.40
N SER A 172 4.22 -18.24 19.00
CA SER A 172 5.62 -18.62 18.99
C SER A 172 5.79 -19.89 19.82
N PRO A 173 6.44 -20.95 19.30
CA PRO A 173 6.87 -22.04 20.16
C PRO A 173 7.75 -21.43 21.25
N ILE A 174 7.34 -21.57 22.51
CA ILE A 174 8.20 -21.24 23.65
C ILE A 174 9.46 -22.04 23.42
N ALA A 175 10.59 -21.36 23.20
CA ALA A 175 11.88 -22.02 23.12
C ALA A 175 12.06 -22.72 24.48
N GLU A 176 11.89 -24.05 24.51
CA GLU A 176 12.33 -24.85 25.63
C GLU A 176 13.84 -24.74 25.69
N ASN A 177 14.34 -23.94 26.64
CA ASN A 177 15.75 -23.86 27.01
C ASN A 177 16.17 -25.10 27.83
#